data_d602c91946def33b9bf529845fce6e4b
#
_entry.id   d602c91946def33b9bf529845fce6e4b
#
_cell.length_a   1.000
_cell.length_b   1.000
_cell.length_c   1.000
_cell.angle_alpha   90.00
_cell.angle_beta   90.00
_cell.angle_gamma   90.00
#
_symmetry.space_group_name_H-M   'P 1'
#
loop_
_entity.id
_entity.type
_entity.pdbx_description
1 polymer ?
#
loop_
_entity_poly.entity_id
_entity_poly.type
_entity_poly.pdbx_seq_one_letter_code
_entity_poly.pdbx_strand_id
1 'polypeptide(L)'
;MIRSLKYAALFFLLMSASVSKGQDNTDGDNTAPAGPTKHWKVGMYIGSYFANKYTASAYDGYGFDIDGHRNTTFESSYMYEKIVNEYGGYNGYGTDQIAVALGVNHGDWTFTPNDMPVNMHYTPSFILGIEGRYAADKKNAIELNMNFAKLTVAGNFTISTVPPPGSTQINNSIQTFGIKGGEQRLMFQAGYCRIIGNNANLNLLVEGGLNITYAKFASNQILINSLKIDLTGFYDYQGIQANYTRKPVGWGLGAYGGIGLNLSANDNYTVQLVYNPSYEGIKVVENSKLKWQHAIALRAYYNF
;
A
#
# COMPACT_ATOMS: atom_id res chain seq x y z
N MET A 1 -16.14 8.16 -13.07
CA MET A 1 -14.67 8.04 -13.11
C MET A 1 -13.97 9.14 -13.96
N ILE A 2 -14.57 9.65 -15.04
CA ILE A 2 -13.97 10.69 -15.92
C ILE A 2 -14.08 12.11 -15.35
N ARG A 3 -15.00 12.39 -14.43
CA ARG A 3 -15.18 13.74 -13.83
C ARG A 3 -14.09 14.12 -12.81
N SER A 4 -13.55 13.17 -12.07
CA SER A 4 -12.50 13.44 -11.06
C SER A 4 -11.13 13.75 -11.67
N LEU A 5 -10.83 13.20 -12.86
CA LEU A 5 -9.57 13.47 -13.56
C LEU A 5 -9.47 14.92 -14.07
N LYS A 6 -10.62 15.53 -14.40
CA LYS A 6 -10.67 16.93 -14.88
C LYS A 6 -10.32 17.95 -13.79
N TYR A 7 -10.62 17.65 -12.53
CA TYR A 7 -10.30 18.56 -11.42
C TYR A 7 -8.84 18.48 -11.00
N ALA A 8 -8.22 17.30 -11.12
CA ALA A 8 -6.78 17.16 -10.88
C ALA A 8 -5.95 17.91 -11.94
N ALA A 9 -6.34 17.82 -13.21
CA ALA A 9 -5.70 18.56 -14.30
C ALA A 9 -5.90 20.08 -14.16
N LEU A 10 -7.07 20.54 -13.70
CA LEU A 10 -7.37 21.95 -13.46
C LEU A 10 -6.53 22.53 -12.31
N PHE A 11 -6.27 21.74 -11.25
CA PHE A 11 -5.42 22.13 -10.13
C PHE A 11 -3.96 22.31 -10.57
N PHE A 12 -3.45 21.45 -11.44
CA PHE A 12 -2.12 21.57 -12.04
C PHE A 12 -1.99 22.80 -12.96
N LEU A 13 -3.05 23.13 -13.71
CA LEU A 13 -3.07 24.29 -14.60
C LEU A 13 -3.14 25.61 -13.83
N LEU A 14 -3.84 25.67 -12.69
CA LEU A 14 -3.93 26.84 -11.84
C LEU A 14 -2.61 27.16 -11.11
N MET A 15 -1.81 26.14 -10.79
CA MET A 15 -0.48 26.32 -10.20
C MET A 15 0.55 26.86 -11.20
N SER A 16 0.39 26.59 -12.50
CA SER A 16 1.30 27.10 -13.54
C SER A 16 1.04 28.56 -13.94
N ALA A 17 -0.14 29.11 -13.62
CA ALA A 17 -0.52 30.47 -14.03
C ALA A 17 -0.09 31.56 -13.04
N SER A 18 0.38 31.24 -11.84
CA SER A 18 0.77 32.22 -10.80
C SER A 18 2.25 32.57 -10.76
N VAL A 19 3.04 32.10 -11.73
CA VAL A 19 4.45 32.50 -11.87
C VAL A 19 4.55 33.69 -12.85
N SER A 20 3.95 34.82 -12.52
CA SER A 20 4.20 36.07 -13.23
C SER A 20 4.90 37.09 -12.33
N LYS A 21 6.19 37.25 -12.61
CA LYS A 21 7.00 38.48 -12.46
C LYS A 21 6.74 39.35 -11.23
N GLY A 22 7.49 39.11 -10.17
CA GLY A 22 7.88 40.20 -9.26
C GLY A 22 8.93 41.07 -9.96
N GLN A 23 8.60 42.30 -10.24
CA GLN A 23 9.52 43.30 -10.73
C GLN A 23 10.22 43.90 -9.50
N ASP A 24 11.48 43.58 -9.29
CA ASP A 24 12.32 44.23 -8.27
C ASP A 24 12.74 45.63 -8.76
N ASN A 25 12.30 46.64 -8.04
CA ASN A 25 12.94 47.92 -8.07
C ASN A 25 14.17 47.89 -7.17
N THR A 26 15.32 47.87 -7.74
CA THR A 26 16.61 47.94 -7.03
C THR A 26 17.07 49.38 -6.92
N ASP A 27 17.10 49.86 -5.70
CA ASP A 27 18.02 50.94 -5.32
C ASP A 27 19.46 50.34 -5.21
N GLY A 28 20.38 51.07 -5.76
CA GLY A 28 21.73 50.62 -6.00
C GLY A 28 22.53 50.32 -4.73
N ASP A 29 23.06 49.14 -4.66
CA ASP A 29 24.26 48.84 -3.93
C ASP A 29 25.14 47.88 -4.75
N ASN A 30 26.41 48.24 -4.90
CA ASN A 30 27.41 47.54 -5.73
C ASN A 30 27.88 46.22 -5.07
N THR A 31 27.00 45.25 -5.00
CA THR A 31 27.38 43.84 -4.76
C THR A 31 27.30 43.08 -6.08
N ALA A 32 28.35 42.29 -6.37
CA ALA A 32 28.39 41.43 -7.54
C ALA A 32 27.05 40.70 -7.75
N PRO A 33 26.54 40.58 -8.98
CA PRO A 33 25.24 39.95 -9.24
C PRO A 33 25.26 38.55 -8.68
N ALA A 34 24.41 38.31 -7.69
CA ALA A 34 24.13 36.97 -7.21
C ALA A 34 23.66 36.14 -8.41
N GLY A 35 24.39 35.08 -8.73
CA GLY A 35 24.02 34.19 -9.85
C GLY A 35 22.56 33.74 -9.70
N PRO A 36 21.87 33.34 -10.78
CA PRO A 36 20.48 33.01 -10.79
C PRO A 36 20.19 31.99 -9.69
N THR A 37 19.31 32.36 -8.78
CA THR A 37 18.88 31.48 -7.69
C THR A 37 18.11 30.29 -8.30
N LYS A 38 18.64 29.08 -8.12
CA LYS A 38 17.98 27.86 -8.60
C LYS A 38 16.76 27.57 -7.71
N HIS A 39 15.57 27.87 -8.21
CA HIS A 39 14.34 27.72 -7.44
C HIS A 39 13.70 26.34 -7.56
N TRP A 40 13.92 25.64 -8.68
CA TRP A 40 13.33 24.35 -8.91
C TRP A 40 14.33 23.21 -8.64
N LYS A 41 13.82 22.18 -7.98
CA LYS A 41 14.53 20.91 -7.77
C LYS A 41 13.60 19.78 -8.17
N VAL A 42 14.12 18.83 -8.92
CA VAL A 42 13.43 17.60 -9.27
C VAL A 42 14.25 16.44 -8.75
N GLY A 43 13.59 15.48 -8.12
CA GLY A 43 14.27 14.38 -7.44
C GLY A 43 13.58 13.05 -7.58
N MET A 44 14.31 12.04 -7.17
CA MET A 44 13.82 10.67 -7.02
C MET A 44 13.77 10.30 -5.53
N TYR A 45 12.75 9.54 -5.19
CA TYR A 45 12.53 8.98 -3.86
C TYR A 45 12.65 7.46 -3.93
N ILE A 46 13.46 6.86 -3.07
CA ILE A 46 13.65 5.41 -3.03
C ILE A 46 13.80 4.95 -1.58
N GLY A 47 13.07 3.91 -1.18
CA GLY A 47 13.14 3.51 0.23
C GLY A 47 12.29 2.30 0.60
N SER A 48 12.03 2.19 1.90
CA SER A 48 11.18 1.17 2.51
C SER A 48 9.93 1.80 3.10
N TYR A 49 8.78 1.17 2.84
CA TYR A 49 7.48 1.57 3.34
C TYR A 49 6.91 0.50 4.27
N PHE A 50 6.42 0.93 5.41
CA PHE A 50 5.88 0.12 6.50
C PHE A 50 4.40 0.47 6.68
N ALA A 51 3.54 -0.28 6.02
CA ALA A 51 2.10 -0.08 6.08
C ALA A 51 1.50 -0.59 7.39
N ASN A 52 0.48 0.10 7.90
CA ASN A 52 -0.23 -0.32 9.10
C ASN A 52 -1.07 -1.57 8.84
N LYS A 53 -1.03 -2.51 9.78
CA LYS A 53 -1.77 -3.79 9.68
C LYS A 53 -3.30 -3.65 9.63
N TYR A 54 -3.86 -2.50 9.95
CA TYR A 54 -5.31 -2.31 10.01
C TYR A 54 -6.01 -2.62 8.67
N THR A 55 -5.45 -2.16 7.56
CA THR A 55 -6.00 -2.45 6.22
C THR A 55 -5.68 -3.87 5.73
N ALA A 56 -4.72 -4.56 6.36
CA ALA A 56 -4.40 -5.94 6.03
C ALA A 56 -5.56 -6.92 6.31
N SER A 57 -6.50 -6.55 7.21
CA SER A 57 -7.71 -7.33 7.46
C SER A 57 -8.62 -7.48 6.23
N ALA A 58 -8.46 -6.65 5.19
CA ALA A 58 -9.16 -6.84 3.92
C ALA A 58 -8.76 -8.12 3.18
N TYR A 59 -7.65 -8.74 3.57
CA TYR A 59 -7.05 -9.92 2.95
C TYR A 59 -7.24 -11.21 3.76
N ASP A 60 -8.03 -11.18 4.84
CA ASP A 60 -8.23 -12.30 5.77
C ASP A 60 -9.12 -13.44 5.24
N GLY A 61 -9.47 -13.38 3.96
CA GLY A 61 -10.25 -14.44 3.31
C GLY A 61 -11.76 -14.32 3.46
N TYR A 62 -12.28 -13.36 4.23
CA TYR A 62 -13.74 -13.10 4.22
C TYR A 62 -14.21 -12.56 2.86
N GLY A 63 -13.43 -11.66 2.25
CA GLY A 63 -13.79 -11.10 0.94
C GLY A 63 -14.92 -10.07 1.00
N PHE A 64 -15.56 -9.83 -0.16
CA PHE A 64 -16.53 -8.75 -0.35
C PHE A 64 -17.73 -9.26 -1.16
N ASP A 65 -18.92 -8.79 -0.84
CA ASP A 65 -20.15 -9.06 -1.57
C ASP A 65 -20.19 -8.31 -2.93
N ILE A 66 -21.31 -8.42 -3.63
CA ILE A 66 -21.50 -7.80 -4.95
C ILE A 66 -21.51 -6.28 -4.88
N ASP A 67 -21.94 -5.71 -3.77
CA ASP A 67 -22.02 -4.27 -3.54
C ASP A 67 -20.71 -3.69 -2.98
N GLY A 68 -19.72 -4.54 -2.72
CA GLY A 68 -18.42 -4.17 -2.20
C GLY A 68 -18.34 -4.11 -0.67
N HIS A 69 -19.39 -4.54 0.05
CA HIS A 69 -19.36 -4.66 1.50
C HIS A 69 -18.57 -5.91 1.91
N ARG A 70 -17.91 -5.84 3.03
CA ARG A 70 -17.18 -6.99 3.55
C ARG A 70 -18.14 -8.07 4.03
N ASN A 71 -17.89 -9.32 3.62
CA ASN A 71 -18.62 -10.47 4.16
C ASN A 71 -18.36 -10.62 5.67
N THR A 72 -19.41 -10.96 6.43
CA THR A 72 -19.35 -10.99 7.90
C THR A 72 -19.58 -12.38 8.47
N THR A 73 -20.17 -13.31 7.69
CA THR A 73 -20.39 -14.70 8.12
C THR A 73 -19.32 -15.61 7.53
N PHE A 74 -19.02 -16.70 8.20
CA PHE A 74 -18.04 -17.68 7.76
C PHE A 74 -18.46 -18.33 6.44
N GLU A 75 -19.73 -18.73 6.34
CA GLU A 75 -20.29 -19.42 5.18
C GLU A 75 -20.33 -18.54 3.92
N SER A 76 -20.37 -17.21 4.08
CA SER A 76 -20.27 -16.27 2.96
C SER A 76 -18.84 -15.87 2.64
N SER A 77 -17.84 -16.37 3.38
CA SER A 77 -16.45 -16.02 3.16
C SER A 77 -15.89 -16.65 1.88
N TYR A 78 -14.97 -15.96 1.25
CA TYR A 78 -14.24 -16.46 0.08
C TYR A 78 -13.45 -17.74 0.41
N MET A 79 -12.90 -17.84 1.61
CA MET A 79 -12.19 -19.03 2.02
C MET A 79 -13.10 -20.22 2.17
N TYR A 80 -14.30 -20.07 2.78
CA TYR A 80 -15.26 -21.16 2.86
C TYR A 80 -15.69 -21.61 1.47
N GLU A 81 -16.07 -20.66 0.60
CA GLU A 81 -16.49 -20.98 -0.77
C GLU A 81 -15.40 -21.74 -1.54
N LYS A 82 -14.16 -21.31 -1.44
CA LYS A 82 -13.05 -21.95 -2.15
C LYS A 82 -12.62 -23.26 -1.50
N ILE A 83 -12.37 -23.29 -0.18
CA ILE A 83 -11.82 -24.46 0.50
C ILE A 83 -12.87 -25.57 0.59
N VAL A 84 -14.10 -25.23 1.02
CA VAL A 84 -15.12 -26.23 1.32
C VAL A 84 -15.93 -26.57 0.06
N ASN A 85 -16.47 -25.56 -0.62
CA ASN A 85 -17.42 -25.81 -1.71
C ASN A 85 -16.73 -26.14 -3.03
N GLU A 86 -15.74 -25.34 -3.45
CA GLU A 86 -15.12 -25.51 -4.79
C GLU A 86 -14.05 -26.61 -4.79
N TYR A 87 -13.07 -26.55 -3.90
CA TYR A 87 -11.93 -27.47 -3.87
C TYR A 87 -12.10 -28.66 -2.93
N GLY A 88 -12.98 -28.58 -1.94
CA GLY A 88 -13.29 -29.64 -0.99
C GLY A 88 -14.32 -30.66 -1.50
N GLY A 89 -14.94 -30.39 -2.66
CA GLY A 89 -15.89 -31.32 -3.27
C GLY A 89 -17.21 -31.45 -2.50
N TYR A 90 -17.52 -30.54 -1.57
CA TYR A 90 -18.72 -30.63 -0.71
C TYR A 90 -20.02 -30.66 -1.52
N ASN A 91 -20.08 -30.03 -2.67
CA ASN A 91 -21.25 -29.98 -3.54
C ASN A 91 -21.36 -31.20 -4.50
N GLY A 92 -20.55 -32.25 -4.30
CA GLY A 92 -20.59 -33.48 -5.12
C GLY A 92 -20.05 -33.33 -6.54
N TYR A 93 -19.52 -32.17 -6.89
CA TYR A 93 -18.94 -31.92 -8.21
C TYR A 93 -17.43 -31.84 -8.10
N GLY A 94 -16.74 -32.97 -8.35
CA GLY A 94 -15.31 -33.00 -8.46
C GLY A 94 -14.56 -33.80 -7.40
N THR A 95 -13.24 -33.85 -7.55
CA THR A 95 -12.33 -34.50 -6.61
C THR A 95 -12.07 -33.56 -5.43
N ASP A 96 -12.06 -34.10 -4.21
CA ASP A 96 -11.62 -33.37 -3.02
C ASP A 96 -10.11 -33.06 -3.13
N GLN A 97 -9.80 -31.91 -3.74
CA GLN A 97 -8.43 -31.47 -3.96
C GLN A 97 -7.76 -31.06 -2.65
N ILE A 98 -8.54 -30.66 -1.64
CA ILE A 98 -8.04 -30.33 -0.30
C ILE A 98 -7.53 -31.60 0.37
N ALA A 99 -8.33 -32.68 0.39
CA ALA A 99 -7.90 -33.96 0.96
C ALA A 99 -6.61 -34.49 0.26
N VAL A 100 -6.58 -34.42 -1.07
CA VAL A 100 -5.38 -34.77 -1.86
C VAL A 100 -4.17 -33.93 -1.46
N ALA A 101 -4.32 -32.62 -1.34
CA ALA A 101 -3.24 -31.72 -0.95
C ALA A 101 -2.76 -31.95 0.49
N LEU A 102 -3.66 -32.34 1.39
CA LEU A 102 -3.35 -32.67 2.78
C LEU A 102 -2.78 -34.09 2.95
N GLY A 103 -2.96 -34.96 1.96
CA GLY A 103 -2.58 -36.38 2.06
C GLY A 103 -3.50 -37.21 2.98
N VAL A 104 -4.79 -36.86 3.05
CA VAL A 104 -5.82 -37.53 3.86
C VAL A 104 -6.95 -38.04 2.96
N ASN A 105 -7.86 -38.88 3.51
CA ASN A 105 -9.05 -39.31 2.76
C ASN A 105 -10.08 -38.17 2.67
N HIS A 106 -11.01 -38.32 1.74
CA HIS A 106 -12.15 -37.43 1.63
C HIS A 106 -12.95 -37.42 2.93
N GLY A 107 -13.20 -36.20 3.47
CA GLY A 107 -13.94 -36.00 4.72
C GLY A 107 -13.07 -36.12 6.01
N ASP A 108 -11.78 -36.50 5.92
CA ASP A 108 -10.87 -36.57 7.07
C ASP A 108 -10.23 -35.22 7.42
N TRP A 109 -10.83 -34.11 6.98
CA TRP A 109 -10.38 -32.76 7.30
C TRP A 109 -11.57 -31.83 7.60
N THR A 110 -11.32 -30.76 8.36
CA THR A 110 -12.32 -29.74 8.69
C THR A 110 -11.71 -28.34 8.62
N PHE A 111 -12.54 -27.40 8.15
CA PHE A 111 -12.22 -25.97 8.14
C PHE A 111 -13.39 -25.23 8.79
N THR A 112 -13.10 -24.48 9.86
CA THR A 112 -14.10 -23.85 10.74
C THR A 112 -13.83 -22.36 10.89
N PRO A 113 -14.74 -21.56 11.49
CA PRO A 113 -14.48 -20.15 11.78
C PRO A 113 -13.21 -19.89 12.60
N ASN A 114 -12.80 -20.84 13.45
CA ASN A 114 -11.60 -20.72 14.27
C ASN A 114 -10.30 -20.89 13.45
N ASP A 115 -10.41 -21.44 12.25
CA ASP A 115 -9.29 -21.69 11.35
C ASP A 115 -8.99 -20.49 10.45
N MET A 116 -9.88 -19.48 10.43
CA MET A 116 -9.71 -18.27 9.62
C MET A 116 -8.47 -17.44 10.04
N PRO A 117 -7.86 -16.71 9.12
CA PRO A 117 -6.67 -15.91 9.41
C PRO A 117 -6.93 -14.79 10.43
N VAL A 118 -6.12 -14.74 11.50
CA VAL A 118 -6.25 -13.73 12.56
C VAL A 118 -5.09 -12.73 12.62
N ASN A 119 -3.94 -13.06 12.04
CA ASN A 119 -2.68 -12.28 12.16
C ASN A 119 -2.25 -11.66 10.83
N MET A 120 -3.18 -11.06 10.10
CA MET A 120 -2.87 -10.39 8.85
C MET A 120 -1.99 -9.16 9.08
N HIS A 121 -0.90 -9.06 8.33
CA HIS A 121 0.04 -7.94 8.43
C HIS A 121 0.72 -7.66 7.08
N TYR A 122 1.21 -6.44 6.91
CA TYR A 122 2.06 -6.09 5.77
C TYR A 122 3.51 -6.40 6.08
N THR A 123 4.22 -6.93 5.09
CA THR A 123 5.68 -6.99 5.12
C THR A 123 6.26 -5.64 4.70
N PRO A 124 7.47 -5.25 5.19
CA PRO A 124 8.17 -4.08 4.68
C PRO A 124 8.27 -4.13 3.16
N SER A 125 7.98 -3.02 2.50
CA SER A 125 7.85 -2.96 1.05
C SER A 125 8.71 -1.87 0.45
N PHE A 126 9.17 -2.08 -0.77
CA PHE A 126 9.90 -1.06 -1.52
C PHE A 126 8.96 0.07 -1.95
N ILE A 127 9.43 1.31 -1.83
CA ILE A 127 8.76 2.51 -2.31
C ILE A 127 9.67 3.27 -3.26
N LEU A 128 9.08 3.72 -4.36
CA LEU A 128 9.74 4.53 -5.39
C LEU A 128 8.89 5.74 -5.70
N GLY A 129 9.50 6.90 -5.92
CA GLY A 129 8.75 8.10 -6.27
C GLY A 129 9.55 9.15 -7.01
N ILE A 130 8.84 10.16 -7.43
CA ILE A 130 9.37 11.40 -8.01
C ILE A 130 8.92 12.58 -7.16
N GLU A 131 9.76 13.56 -7.05
CA GLU A 131 9.53 14.74 -6.22
C GLU A 131 9.87 16.00 -6.99
N GLY A 132 9.00 16.99 -6.85
CA GLY A 132 9.22 18.36 -7.29
C GLY A 132 9.27 19.28 -6.08
N ARG A 133 10.27 20.16 -6.04
CA ARG A 133 10.42 21.14 -4.95
C ARG A 133 10.67 22.52 -5.52
N TYR A 134 9.91 23.51 -5.02
CA TYR A 134 10.12 24.91 -5.32
C TYR A 134 10.68 25.62 -4.08
N ALA A 135 11.91 26.06 -4.16
CA ALA A 135 12.57 26.82 -3.10
C ALA A 135 12.05 28.27 -3.09
N ALA A 136 11.33 28.63 -2.03
CA ALA A 136 10.91 30.01 -1.79
C ALA A 136 12.10 30.87 -1.36
N ASP A 137 13.02 30.27 -0.58
CA ASP A 137 14.31 30.85 -0.19
C ASP A 137 15.34 29.73 0.06
N LYS A 138 16.51 30.07 0.62
CA LYS A 138 17.58 29.13 0.91
C LYS A 138 17.20 28.02 1.90
N LYS A 139 16.18 28.24 2.73
CA LYS A 139 15.79 27.33 3.80
C LYS A 139 14.39 26.74 3.64
N ASN A 140 13.52 27.40 2.88
CA ASN A 140 12.10 27.11 2.80
C ASN A 140 11.71 26.69 1.39
N ALA A 141 10.92 25.62 1.28
CA ALA A 141 10.46 25.14 0.00
C ALA A 141 9.03 24.56 0.09
N ILE A 142 8.29 24.64 -0.99
CA ILE A 142 7.06 23.89 -1.24
C ILE A 142 7.44 22.61 -1.97
N GLU A 143 6.82 21.49 -1.62
CA GLU A 143 7.11 20.19 -2.23
C GLU A 143 5.85 19.48 -2.69
N LEU A 144 6.01 18.75 -3.79
CA LEU A 144 5.01 17.86 -4.37
C LEU A 144 5.67 16.53 -4.65
N ASN A 145 5.13 15.46 -4.07
CA ASN A 145 5.70 14.12 -4.14
C ASN A 145 4.66 13.16 -4.70
N MET A 146 5.09 12.27 -5.57
CA MET A 146 4.29 11.15 -6.07
C MET A 146 5.05 9.86 -5.86
N ASN A 147 4.56 9.00 -4.96
CA ASN A 147 5.23 7.79 -4.54
C ASN A 147 4.37 6.56 -4.86
N PHE A 148 5.02 5.48 -5.26
CA PHE A 148 4.40 4.19 -5.55
C PHE A 148 5.02 3.12 -4.64
N ALA A 149 4.16 2.27 -4.04
CA ALA A 149 4.56 1.11 -3.27
C ALA A 149 3.75 -0.13 -3.67
N LYS A 150 4.43 -1.28 -3.80
CA LYS A 150 3.80 -2.58 -3.98
C LYS A 150 3.92 -3.35 -2.67
N LEU A 151 2.79 -3.53 -1.99
CA LEU A 151 2.71 -4.14 -0.68
C LEU A 151 2.39 -5.63 -0.79
N THR A 152 2.99 -6.42 0.11
CA THR A 152 2.64 -7.81 0.33
C THR A 152 2.00 -7.93 1.70
N VAL A 153 0.84 -8.56 1.75
CA VAL A 153 0.15 -8.96 2.99
C VAL A 153 0.44 -10.43 3.23
N ALA A 154 0.69 -10.79 4.46
CA ALA A 154 0.90 -12.17 4.88
C ALA A 154 0.06 -12.47 6.12
N GLY A 155 -0.35 -13.72 6.25
CA GLY A 155 -1.04 -14.27 7.41
C GLY A 155 -1.04 -15.79 7.34
N ASN A 156 -1.57 -16.42 8.37
CA ASN A 156 -1.69 -17.87 8.46
C ASN A 156 -3.12 -18.25 8.83
N PHE A 157 -3.54 -19.40 8.33
CA PHE A 157 -4.79 -20.07 8.69
C PHE A 157 -4.51 -21.53 8.98
N THR A 158 -5.47 -22.26 9.53
CA THR A 158 -5.32 -23.67 9.88
C THR A 158 -6.32 -24.55 9.16
N ILE A 159 -6.03 -25.83 9.07
CA ILE A 159 -6.97 -26.89 8.72
C ILE A 159 -6.72 -28.03 9.69
N SER A 160 -7.77 -28.56 10.28
CA SER A 160 -7.71 -29.72 11.16
C SER A 160 -7.87 -31.01 10.34
N THR A 161 -7.05 -32.03 10.61
CA THR A 161 -7.14 -33.33 9.96
C THR A 161 -7.37 -34.43 10.99
N VAL A 162 -8.20 -35.40 10.63
CA VAL A 162 -8.44 -36.61 11.42
C VAL A 162 -7.36 -37.64 11.09
N PRO A 163 -6.72 -38.29 12.09
CA PRO A 163 -5.74 -39.32 11.83
C PRO A 163 -6.35 -40.51 11.08
N PRO A 164 -5.65 -41.10 10.11
CA PRO A 164 -6.16 -42.30 9.41
C PRO A 164 -6.36 -43.43 10.36
N PRO A 165 -7.33 -44.34 10.09
CA PRO A 165 -7.57 -45.53 10.90
C PRO A 165 -6.29 -46.38 11.04
N GLY A 166 -5.95 -46.79 12.28
CA GLY A 166 -4.73 -47.53 12.58
C GLY A 166 -3.48 -46.66 12.85
N SER A 167 -3.62 -45.35 12.80
CA SER A 167 -2.57 -44.44 13.23
C SER A 167 -2.34 -44.50 14.74
N THR A 168 -1.11 -44.35 15.18
CA THR A 168 -0.75 -44.21 16.60
C THR A 168 -1.10 -42.83 17.15
N GLN A 169 -1.44 -41.87 16.30
CA GLN A 169 -1.94 -40.57 16.69
C GLN A 169 -3.44 -40.68 17.05
N ILE A 170 -3.79 -40.29 18.27
CA ILE A 170 -5.16 -40.36 18.79
C ILE A 170 -5.89 -39.02 18.61
N ASN A 171 -5.15 -37.94 18.45
CA ASN A 171 -5.69 -36.59 18.36
C ASN A 171 -5.66 -36.03 16.95
N ASN A 172 -6.63 -35.19 16.61
CA ASN A 172 -6.62 -34.41 15.36
C ASN A 172 -5.34 -33.59 15.26
N SER A 173 -4.77 -33.56 14.06
CA SER A 173 -3.61 -32.71 13.74
C SER A 173 -4.08 -31.37 13.18
N ILE A 174 -3.54 -30.27 13.69
CA ILE A 174 -3.79 -28.94 13.16
C ILE A 174 -2.60 -28.57 12.27
N GLN A 175 -2.86 -28.37 10.97
CA GLN A 175 -1.86 -27.96 10.00
C GLN A 175 -2.02 -26.46 9.72
N THR A 176 -0.89 -25.74 9.65
CA THR A 176 -0.86 -24.31 9.41
C THR A 176 -0.43 -24.00 7.99
N PHE A 177 -1.17 -23.14 7.32
CA PHE A 177 -0.95 -22.74 5.92
C PHE A 177 -0.88 -21.22 5.78
N GLY A 178 -0.29 -20.75 4.67
CA GLY A 178 -0.10 -19.35 4.40
C GLY A 178 -1.22 -18.75 3.55
N ILE A 179 -1.60 -17.52 3.91
CA ILE A 179 -2.38 -16.63 3.05
C ILE A 179 -1.51 -15.44 2.65
N LYS A 180 -1.56 -15.04 1.37
CA LYS A 180 -0.82 -13.91 0.83
C LYS A 180 -1.72 -13.00 0.03
N GLY A 181 -1.70 -11.71 0.36
CA GLY A 181 -2.35 -10.65 -0.39
C GLY A 181 -1.34 -9.73 -1.07
N GLY A 182 -1.78 -9.04 -2.10
CA GLY A 182 -1.03 -8.00 -2.79
C GLY A 182 -1.83 -6.71 -2.89
N GLU A 183 -1.19 -5.57 -2.61
CA GLU A 183 -1.78 -4.24 -2.70
C GLU A 183 -0.82 -3.29 -3.40
N GLN A 184 -1.36 -2.38 -4.19
CA GLN A 184 -0.61 -1.30 -4.83
C GLN A 184 -1.10 0.02 -4.25
N ARG A 185 -0.17 0.88 -3.83
CA ARG A 185 -0.47 2.24 -3.35
C ARG A 185 0.21 3.27 -4.22
N LEU A 186 -0.55 4.28 -4.60
CA LEU A 186 -0.06 5.50 -5.20
C LEU A 186 -0.36 6.64 -4.23
N MET A 187 0.68 7.32 -3.77
CA MET A 187 0.60 8.37 -2.74
C MET A 187 1.00 9.70 -3.34
N PHE A 188 0.15 10.70 -3.16
CA PHE A 188 0.40 12.08 -3.53
C PHE A 188 0.54 12.90 -2.26
N GLN A 189 1.64 13.62 -2.14
CA GLN A 189 1.93 14.48 -1.00
C GLN A 189 2.16 15.90 -1.48
N ALA A 190 1.58 16.87 -0.78
CA ALA A 190 1.80 18.29 -1.01
C ALA A 190 2.09 18.96 0.34
N GLY A 191 3.20 19.66 0.45
CA GLY A 191 3.61 20.19 1.73
C GLY A 191 4.69 21.25 1.66
N TYR A 192 5.19 21.52 2.83
CA TYR A 192 6.22 22.51 3.09
C TYR A 192 7.42 21.83 3.76
N CYS A 193 8.60 22.22 3.33
CA CYS A 193 9.87 21.73 3.81
C CYS A 193 10.73 22.89 4.30
N ARG A 194 11.40 22.70 5.45
CA ARG A 194 12.34 23.64 6.01
C ARG A 194 13.68 22.99 6.34
N ILE A 195 14.76 23.62 5.87
CA ILE A 195 16.11 23.24 6.21
C ILE A 195 16.55 24.02 7.44
N ILE A 196 17.03 23.31 8.47
CA ILE A 196 17.49 23.86 9.75
C ILE A 196 19.00 23.67 9.85
N GLY A 197 19.70 24.75 10.01
CA GLY A 197 21.16 24.80 10.08
C GLY A 197 21.74 25.82 9.11
N ASN A 198 23.05 26.04 9.22
CA ASN A 198 23.81 26.97 8.40
C ASN A 198 25.10 26.30 7.87
N ASN A 199 25.20 24.97 7.99
CA ASN A 199 26.36 24.26 7.47
C ASN A 199 26.24 24.17 5.93
N ALA A 200 27.32 24.38 5.22
CA ALA A 200 27.34 24.34 3.77
C ALA A 200 26.93 22.96 3.22
N ASN A 201 27.33 21.89 3.91
CA ASN A 201 27.22 20.53 3.38
C ASN A 201 26.10 19.72 4.04
N LEU A 202 25.91 19.81 5.36
CA LEU A 202 24.97 18.95 6.10
C LEU A 202 24.06 19.77 7.00
N ASN A 203 22.75 19.64 6.80
CA ASN A 203 21.73 20.33 7.59
C ASN A 203 20.61 19.36 7.95
N LEU A 204 19.81 19.72 8.97
CA LEU A 204 18.57 19.04 9.28
C LEU A 204 17.46 19.46 8.31
N LEU A 205 16.55 18.55 8.04
CA LEU A 205 15.36 18.77 7.24
C LEU A 205 14.14 18.45 8.11
N VAL A 206 13.12 19.32 8.05
CA VAL A 206 11.78 19.07 8.61
C VAL A 206 10.76 19.40 7.53
N GLU A 207 9.77 18.53 7.39
CA GLU A 207 8.72 18.68 6.38
C GLU A 207 7.36 18.28 6.92
N GLY A 208 6.29 18.73 6.25
CA GLY A 208 4.93 18.31 6.59
C GLY A 208 3.91 18.86 5.63
N GLY A 209 2.79 18.15 5.52
CA GLY A 209 1.74 18.51 4.59
C GLY A 209 0.59 17.51 4.57
N LEU A 210 -0.13 17.52 3.45
CA LEU A 210 -1.27 16.64 3.19
C LEU A 210 -0.84 15.42 2.37
N ASN A 211 -1.47 14.30 2.62
CA ASN A 211 -1.25 13.04 1.92
C ASN A 211 -2.57 12.49 1.38
N ILE A 212 -2.59 12.12 0.11
CA ILE A 212 -3.70 11.41 -0.55
C ILE A 212 -3.14 10.10 -1.08
N THR A 213 -3.73 8.99 -0.64
CA THR A 213 -3.33 7.65 -1.05
C THR A 213 -4.43 6.97 -1.85
N TYR A 214 -4.09 6.46 -3.02
CA TYR A 214 -4.91 5.53 -3.78
C TYR A 214 -4.39 4.11 -3.56
N ALA A 215 -5.22 3.24 -2.98
CA ALA A 215 -4.90 1.84 -2.73
C ALA A 215 -5.73 0.93 -3.64
N LYS A 216 -5.07 -0.03 -4.29
CA LYS A 216 -5.70 -1.01 -5.18
C LYS A 216 -5.36 -2.41 -4.70
N PHE A 217 -6.40 -3.19 -4.44
CA PHE A 217 -6.29 -4.62 -4.19
C PHE A 217 -5.76 -5.32 -5.45
N ALA A 218 -4.72 -6.11 -5.34
CA ALA A 218 -4.09 -6.75 -6.49
C ALA A 218 -4.33 -8.25 -6.54
N SER A 219 -4.18 -8.96 -5.43
CA SER A 219 -4.34 -10.41 -5.31
C SER A 219 -4.65 -10.84 -3.89
N ASN A 220 -5.29 -12.00 -3.73
CA ASN A 220 -5.42 -12.71 -2.46
C ASN A 220 -5.40 -14.21 -2.73
N GLN A 221 -4.45 -14.94 -2.15
CA GLN A 221 -4.20 -16.34 -2.47
C GLN A 221 -3.85 -17.12 -1.21
N ILE A 222 -4.27 -18.36 -1.15
CA ILE A 222 -3.87 -19.32 -0.13
C ILE A 222 -3.02 -20.42 -0.76
N LEU A 223 -2.17 -21.01 0.04
CA LEU A 223 -1.32 -22.14 -0.34
C LEU A 223 -1.48 -23.26 0.68
N ILE A 224 -2.03 -24.39 0.24
CA ILE A 224 -2.20 -25.61 1.01
C ILE A 224 -1.24 -26.64 0.40
N ASN A 225 -0.07 -26.82 1.02
CA ASN A 225 1.05 -27.59 0.46
C ASN A 225 1.39 -27.14 -0.98
N SER A 226 1.11 -27.95 -1.99
CA SER A 226 1.32 -27.63 -3.40
C SER A 226 0.11 -26.97 -4.07
N LEU A 227 -1.06 -26.97 -3.43
CA LEU A 227 -2.30 -26.44 -3.97
C LEU A 227 -2.38 -24.93 -3.74
N LYS A 228 -2.38 -24.17 -4.84
CA LYS A 228 -2.50 -22.72 -4.81
C LYS A 228 -3.91 -22.32 -5.25
N ILE A 229 -4.63 -21.59 -4.40
CA ILE A 229 -6.00 -21.17 -4.63
C ILE A 229 -6.08 -19.64 -4.65
N ASP A 230 -6.67 -19.08 -5.71
CA ASP A 230 -6.96 -17.64 -5.81
C ASP A 230 -8.32 -17.37 -5.18
N LEU A 231 -8.33 -16.49 -4.16
CA LEU A 231 -9.54 -16.08 -3.45
C LEU A 231 -10.29 -14.93 -4.15
N THR A 232 -9.77 -14.40 -5.27
CA THR A 232 -10.38 -13.23 -5.94
C THR A 232 -11.22 -13.59 -7.16
N GLY A 233 -11.09 -14.81 -7.68
CA GLY A 233 -11.80 -15.29 -8.85
C GLY A 233 -13.02 -16.13 -8.45
N PHE A 234 -14.20 -15.78 -8.95
CA PHE A 234 -15.45 -16.56 -8.77
C PHE A 234 -15.99 -17.01 -10.10
N TYR A 235 -16.52 -18.24 -10.14
CA TYR A 235 -17.29 -18.76 -11.25
C TYR A 235 -18.78 -18.51 -10.96
N ASP A 236 -19.50 -17.96 -11.93
CA ASP A 236 -20.94 -17.85 -11.80
C ASP A 236 -21.58 -19.24 -12.02
N TYR A 237 -22.39 -19.67 -11.07
CA TYR A 237 -23.05 -20.99 -11.04
C TYR A 237 -24.06 -21.19 -12.21
N GLN A 238 -24.40 -20.14 -12.93
CA GLN A 238 -25.40 -20.19 -14.02
C GLN A 238 -24.81 -20.41 -15.42
N GLY A 239 -23.55 -20.84 -15.53
CA GLY A 239 -22.97 -21.21 -16.84
C GLY A 239 -22.63 -20.02 -17.76
N ILE A 240 -22.85 -18.80 -17.32
CA ILE A 240 -22.31 -17.61 -17.96
C ILE A 240 -20.93 -17.40 -17.36
N GLN A 241 -19.89 -17.58 -18.16
CA GLN A 241 -18.49 -17.35 -17.77
C GLN A 241 -18.23 -15.85 -17.48
N ALA A 242 -18.85 -15.33 -16.48
CA ALA A 242 -18.50 -14.04 -15.92
C ALA A 242 -17.45 -14.27 -14.85
N ASN A 243 -16.17 -14.24 -15.24
CA ASN A 243 -15.05 -14.16 -14.32
C ASN A 243 -15.12 -12.83 -13.54
N TYR A 244 -15.92 -12.79 -12.48
CA TYR A 244 -15.94 -11.65 -11.56
C TYR A 244 -14.68 -11.66 -10.73
N THR A 245 -13.74 -10.82 -11.06
CA THR A 245 -12.61 -10.51 -10.17
C THR A 245 -12.97 -9.29 -9.34
N ARG A 246 -13.24 -9.50 -8.06
CA ARG A 246 -13.51 -8.40 -7.13
C ARG A 246 -12.20 -7.91 -6.53
N LYS A 247 -11.73 -6.80 -7.04
CA LYS A 247 -10.51 -6.13 -6.57
C LYS A 247 -10.87 -4.73 -6.12
N PRO A 248 -11.25 -4.55 -4.84
CA PRO A 248 -11.65 -3.24 -4.35
C PRO A 248 -10.53 -2.24 -4.48
N VAL A 249 -10.92 -0.98 -4.63
CA VAL A 249 -10.04 0.17 -4.61
C VAL A 249 -10.44 1.08 -3.46
N GLY A 250 -9.44 1.70 -2.83
CA GLY A 250 -9.66 2.61 -1.72
C GLY A 250 -8.93 3.92 -1.91
N TRP A 251 -9.49 4.96 -1.28
CA TRP A 251 -8.84 6.25 -1.17
C TRP A 251 -8.53 6.52 0.29
N GLY A 252 -7.36 7.09 0.53
CA GLY A 252 -6.93 7.58 1.84
C GLY A 252 -6.70 9.07 1.80
N LEU A 253 -7.04 9.75 2.90
CA LEU A 253 -6.69 11.13 3.13
C LEU A 253 -6.04 11.24 4.50
N GLY A 254 -5.01 12.04 4.61
CA GLY A 254 -4.30 12.27 5.86
C GLY A 254 -3.29 13.39 5.79
N ALA A 255 -2.44 13.42 6.80
CA ALA A 255 -1.31 14.32 6.88
C ALA A 255 -0.01 13.51 6.97
N TYR A 256 1.07 14.09 6.48
CA TYR A 256 2.40 13.54 6.67
C TYR A 256 3.31 14.55 7.36
N GLY A 257 4.35 14.03 7.96
CA GLY A 257 5.48 14.79 8.45
C GLY A 257 6.77 14.09 8.06
N GLY A 258 7.88 14.78 8.21
CA GLY A 258 9.18 14.17 7.95
C GLY A 258 10.28 14.87 8.71
N ILE A 259 11.29 14.09 9.02
CA ILE A 259 12.56 14.59 9.57
C ILE A 259 13.70 13.89 8.83
N GLY A 260 14.75 14.61 8.51
CA GLY A 260 15.86 14.03 7.77
C GLY A 260 17.15 14.83 7.81
N LEU A 261 18.12 14.29 7.14
CA LEU A 261 19.42 14.91 6.88
C LEU A 261 19.47 15.37 5.43
N ASN A 262 19.86 16.60 5.22
CA ASN A 262 20.04 17.21 3.90
C ASN A 262 21.54 17.39 3.65
N LEU A 263 22.07 16.69 2.67
CA LEU A 263 23.46 16.76 2.23
C LEU A 263 23.53 17.45 0.86
N SER A 264 24.12 18.63 0.82
CA SER A 264 24.43 19.33 -0.44
C SER A 264 25.76 18.84 -0.95
N ALA A 265 25.75 17.99 -1.99
CA ALA A 265 26.96 17.44 -2.57
C ALA A 265 27.73 18.51 -3.41
N ASN A 266 26.97 19.32 -4.12
CA ASN A 266 27.44 20.51 -4.85
C ASN A 266 26.21 21.41 -5.18
N ASP A 267 26.42 22.48 -5.95
CA ASP A 267 25.36 23.42 -6.32
C ASP A 267 24.22 22.78 -7.13
N ASN A 268 24.50 21.67 -7.80
CA ASN A 268 23.56 20.99 -8.68
C ASN A 268 22.87 19.79 -8.03
N TYR A 269 23.48 19.16 -7.03
CA TYR A 269 22.97 17.90 -6.47
C TYR A 269 22.80 17.97 -4.96
N THR A 270 21.66 17.50 -4.51
CA THR A 270 21.32 17.37 -3.08
C THR A 270 20.86 15.94 -2.82
N VAL A 271 21.37 15.33 -1.75
CA VAL A 271 20.93 14.00 -1.27
C VAL A 271 20.32 14.15 0.11
N GLN A 272 19.24 13.44 0.36
CA GLN A 272 18.57 13.47 1.65
C GLN A 272 18.30 12.05 2.16
N LEU A 273 18.48 11.84 3.44
CA LEU A 273 17.97 10.67 4.16
C LEU A 273 16.79 11.14 5.02
N VAL A 274 15.62 10.58 4.79
CA VAL A 274 14.39 11.03 5.48
C VAL A 274 13.64 9.88 6.11
N TYR A 275 13.06 10.14 7.28
CA TYR A 275 11.99 9.36 7.90
C TYR A 275 10.69 10.15 7.72
N ASN A 276 9.72 9.54 7.05
CA ASN A 276 8.48 10.19 6.64
C ASN A 276 7.27 9.41 7.17
N PRO A 277 6.78 9.68 8.38
CA PRO A 277 5.53 9.16 8.90
C PRO A 277 4.33 9.87 8.25
N SER A 278 3.25 9.11 7.98
CA SER A 278 1.95 9.66 7.61
C SER A 278 0.85 9.12 8.52
N TYR A 279 -0.15 9.95 8.81
CA TYR A 279 -1.33 9.61 9.59
C TYR A 279 -2.55 9.74 8.70
N GLU A 280 -3.06 8.62 8.21
CA GLU A 280 -4.07 8.58 7.16
C GLU A 280 -5.09 7.47 7.37
N GLY A 281 -6.30 7.67 6.83
CA GLY A 281 -7.36 6.67 6.81
C GLY A 281 -7.59 6.19 5.37
N ILE A 282 -7.15 4.97 5.05
CA ILE A 282 -7.32 4.36 3.72
C ILE A 282 -8.56 3.49 3.73
N LYS A 283 -9.54 3.85 2.90
CA LYS A 283 -10.81 3.13 2.74
C LYS A 283 -10.66 2.02 1.70
N VAL A 284 -10.04 0.91 2.07
CA VAL A 284 -10.12 -0.35 1.31
C VAL A 284 -11.32 -1.17 1.78
N VAL A 285 -11.72 -0.99 3.04
CA VAL A 285 -12.89 -1.55 3.71
C VAL A 285 -13.71 -0.41 4.29
N GLU A 286 -15.02 -0.57 4.48
CA GLU A 286 -15.99 0.47 4.87
C GLU A 286 -15.59 1.33 6.07
N ASN A 287 -14.90 0.78 7.04
CA ASN A 287 -14.51 1.48 8.28
C ASN A 287 -13.03 1.88 8.28
N SER A 288 -12.66 2.88 7.51
CA SER A 288 -11.29 3.40 7.59
C SER A 288 -11.06 4.16 8.89
N LYS A 289 -10.07 3.71 9.66
CA LYS A 289 -9.56 4.46 10.81
C LYS A 289 -8.24 5.13 10.41
N LEU A 290 -8.02 6.34 10.90
CA LEU A 290 -6.73 7.00 10.79
C LEU A 290 -5.66 6.19 11.51
N LYS A 291 -4.59 5.86 10.82
CA LYS A 291 -3.49 5.03 11.31
C LYS A 291 -2.15 5.54 10.81
N TRP A 292 -1.12 5.35 11.62
CA TRP A 292 0.25 5.67 11.24
C TRP A 292 0.77 4.69 10.18
N GLN A 293 1.39 5.25 9.15
CA GLN A 293 2.24 4.58 8.18
C GLN A 293 3.63 5.17 8.33
N HIS A 294 4.66 4.46 7.92
CA HIS A 294 6.04 4.92 8.04
C HIS A 294 6.81 4.66 6.75
N ALA A 295 7.69 5.59 6.39
CA ALA A 295 8.66 5.36 5.33
C ALA A 295 10.05 5.84 5.75
N ILE A 296 11.08 5.14 5.28
CA ILE A 296 12.47 5.56 5.38
C ILE A 296 13.04 5.55 3.97
N ALA A 297 13.58 6.67 3.52
CA ALA A 297 13.99 6.81 2.15
C ALA A 297 15.24 7.68 1.96
N LEU A 298 15.90 7.42 0.86
CA LEU A 298 16.89 8.31 0.23
C LEU A 298 16.18 9.10 -0.88
N ARG A 299 16.50 10.38 -0.95
CA ARG A 299 16.08 11.29 -2.02
C ARG A 299 17.32 11.87 -2.68
N ALA A 300 17.28 11.98 -3.98
CA ALA A 300 18.33 12.65 -4.73
C ALA A 300 17.69 13.68 -5.66
N TYR A 301 18.16 14.92 -5.57
CA TYR A 301 17.63 16.05 -6.34
C TYR A 301 18.68 16.63 -7.28
N TYR A 302 18.19 17.05 -8.42
CA TYR A 302 18.88 17.95 -9.32
C TYR A 302 18.30 19.36 -9.18
N ASN A 303 19.15 20.36 -9.02
CA ASN A 303 18.79 21.77 -8.83
C ASN A 303 18.95 22.51 -10.17
N PHE A 304 17.85 23.10 -10.64
CA PHE A 304 17.82 23.89 -11.90
C PHE A 304 18.07 25.36 -11.64
#